data_28bf0081267adbbd4eceb8677bbb4361
#
_entry.id   28bf0081267adbbd4eceb8677bbb4361
#
_cell.length_a   1.000
_cell.length_b   1.000
_cell.length_c   1.000
_cell.angle_alpha   90.00
_cell.angle_beta   90.00
_cell.angle_gamma   90.00
#
_symmetry.space_group_name_H-M   'P 1'
#
loop_
_entity.id
_entity.type
_entity.pdbx_description
1 polymer ?
#
loop_
_entity_poly.entity_id
_entity_poly.type
_entity_poly.pdbx_seq_one_letter_code
_entity_poly.pdbx_strand_id
1 'polypeptide(L)'
;MHSLQRKVLRTICPDQKGLIARITNICYKHELNIVQNNEFVDHRTGRFFMRTELEGIFNDSILLADLDSALPEGSIRELKIGRASCRER
;
A
#
# COMPACT_ATOMS: atom_id res chain seq x y z
N MET A 1 5.41 14.23 -20.75
CA MET A 1 4.04 14.03 -20.33
C MET A 1 3.91 12.87 -19.36
N HIS A 2 3.17 13.08 -18.30
CA HIS A 2 3.02 12.07 -17.28
C HIS A 2 1.71 11.33 -17.45
N SER A 3 1.77 10.02 -17.30
CA SER A 3 0.58 9.20 -17.35
C SER A 3 0.24 8.71 -15.97
N LEU A 4 -1.02 8.70 -15.67
CA LEU A 4 -1.46 8.11 -14.42
C LEU A 4 -1.26 6.60 -14.50
N GLN A 5 -0.76 6.04 -13.44
CA GLN A 5 -0.56 4.62 -13.32
C GLN A 5 -1.42 4.10 -12.19
N ARG A 6 -1.75 2.84 -12.27
CA ARG A 6 -2.46 2.17 -11.19
C ARG A 6 -1.58 1.07 -10.66
N LYS A 7 -1.37 1.07 -9.36
CA LYS A 7 -0.54 0.07 -8.70
C LYS A 7 -1.22 -0.45 -7.46
N VAL A 8 -0.84 -1.64 -7.07
CA VAL A 8 -1.36 -2.28 -5.87
C VAL A 8 -0.24 -2.34 -4.86
N LEU A 9 -0.50 -1.78 -3.69
CA LEU A 9 0.42 -1.84 -2.56
C LEU A 9 -0.09 -2.90 -1.60
N ARG A 10 0.73 -3.90 -1.34
CA ARG A 10 0.40 -4.94 -0.38
C ARG A 10 1.30 -4.77 0.82
N THR A 11 0.71 -4.76 1.98
CA THR A 11 1.43 -4.57 3.23
C THR A 11 1.09 -5.72 4.18
N ILE A 12 2.12 -6.34 4.73
CA ILE A 12 1.97 -7.38 5.74
C ILE A 12 2.89 -7.01 6.89
N CYS A 13 2.34 -6.86 8.06
CA CYS A 13 3.14 -6.43 9.20
C CYS A 13 2.50 -6.88 10.50
N PRO A 14 3.27 -6.81 11.61
CA PRO A 14 2.65 -7.04 12.90
C PRO A 14 1.54 -6.04 13.15
N ASP A 15 0.45 -6.50 13.72
CA ASP A 15 -0.70 -5.64 13.94
C ASP A 15 -0.41 -4.62 15.03
N GLN A 16 -0.70 -3.36 14.74
CA GLN A 16 -0.63 -2.31 15.75
C GLN A 16 -1.59 -1.20 15.38
N LYS A 17 -1.85 -0.35 16.34
CA LYS A 17 -2.78 0.75 16.13
C LYS A 17 -2.23 1.74 15.14
N GLY A 18 -3.12 2.31 14.35
CA GLY A 18 -2.77 3.40 13.48
C GLY A 18 -2.10 3.02 12.17
N LEU A 19 -2.01 1.73 11.85
CA LEU A 19 -1.35 1.30 10.62
C LEU A 19 -2.04 1.86 9.39
N ILE A 20 -3.35 1.77 9.34
CA ILE A 20 -4.09 2.27 8.19
C ILE A 20 -3.84 3.75 8.01
N ALA A 21 -3.88 4.50 9.11
CA ALA A 21 -3.65 5.94 9.05
C ALA A 21 -2.26 6.27 8.56
N ARG A 22 -1.25 5.53 9.01
CA ARG A 22 0.12 5.77 8.59
C ARG A 22 0.30 5.50 7.11
N ILE A 23 -0.22 4.39 6.64
CA ILE A 23 -0.08 3.99 5.24
C ILE A 23 -0.82 4.97 4.34
N THR A 24 -2.06 5.29 4.70
CA THR A 24 -2.85 6.20 3.86
C THR A 24 -2.29 7.60 3.87
N ASN A 25 -1.71 8.03 4.99
CA ASN A 25 -1.10 9.35 5.07
C ASN A 25 0.10 9.45 4.12
N ILE A 26 0.89 8.39 4.03
CA ILE A 26 2.02 8.38 3.10
C ILE A 26 1.52 8.43 1.67
N CYS A 27 0.48 7.67 1.36
CA CYS A 27 -0.10 7.73 0.02
C CYS A 27 -0.58 9.14 -0.30
N TYR A 28 -1.19 9.79 0.67
CA TYR A 28 -1.65 11.16 0.50
C TYR A 28 -0.48 12.12 0.23
N LYS A 29 0.61 11.96 0.97
CA LYS A 29 1.78 12.82 0.79
C LYS A 29 2.38 12.67 -0.60
N HIS A 30 2.24 11.51 -1.19
CA HIS A 30 2.71 11.26 -2.55
C HIS A 30 1.65 11.62 -3.59
N GLU A 31 0.53 12.17 -3.14
CA GLU A 31 -0.56 12.59 -4.02
C GLU A 31 -1.15 11.43 -4.80
N LEU A 32 -1.21 10.28 -4.16
CA LEU A 32 -1.81 9.11 -4.76
C LEU A 32 -3.25 8.98 -4.31
N ASN A 33 -4.11 8.62 -5.25
CA ASN A 33 -5.51 8.42 -4.97
C ASN A 33 -5.76 6.96 -4.60
N ILE A 34 -6.44 6.74 -3.49
CA ILE A 34 -6.79 5.38 -3.08
C ILE A 34 -8.09 5.01 -3.79
N VAL A 35 -7.98 4.05 -4.69
CA VAL A 35 -9.11 3.60 -5.48
C VAL A 35 -9.90 2.55 -4.72
N GLN A 36 -9.18 1.67 -4.05
CA GLN A 36 -9.81 0.57 -3.32
C GLN A 36 -8.86 0.14 -2.23
N ASN A 37 -9.41 -0.29 -1.10
CA ASN A 37 -8.60 -0.73 0.02
C ASN A 37 -9.29 -1.87 0.74
N ASN A 38 -8.52 -2.92 1.02
CA ASN A 38 -8.99 -4.04 1.81
C ASN A 38 -7.98 -4.33 2.89
N GLU A 39 -8.45 -4.60 4.10
CA GLU A 39 -7.55 -4.95 5.17
C GLU A 39 -8.13 -6.14 5.94
N PHE A 40 -7.24 -6.84 6.60
CA PHE A 40 -7.59 -8.07 7.29
C PHE A 40 -6.56 -8.30 8.40
N VAL A 41 -7.05 -8.70 9.56
CA VAL A 41 -6.17 -9.04 10.67
C VAL A 41 -6.32 -10.52 10.96
N ASP A 42 -5.18 -11.21 10.99
CA ASP A 42 -5.15 -12.61 11.39
C ASP A 42 -4.87 -12.65 12.89
N HIS A 43 -5.91 -12.89 13.66
CA HIS A 43 -5.80 -12.86 15.11
C HIS A 43 -4.95 -13.99 15.68
N ARG A 44 -4.78 -15.06 14.93
CA ARG A 44 -3.98 -16.18 15.41
C ARG A 44 -2.50 -15.86 15.40
N THR A 45 -2.06 -15.11 14.39
CA THR A 45 -0.65 -14.78 14.25
C THR A 45 -0.34 -13.34 14.64
N GLY A 46 -1.37 -12.54 14.86
CA GLY A 46 -1.19 -11.12 15.15
C GLY A 46 -0.70 -10.32 13.96
N ARG A 47 -1.01 -10.76 12.76
CA ARG A 47 -0.56 -10.09 11.56
C ARG A 47 -1.65 -9.28 10.90
N PHE A 48 -1.25 -8.15 10.37
CA PHE A 48 -2.11 -7.24 9.66
C PHE A 48 -1.78 -7.31 8.17
N PHE A 49 -2.82 -7.46 7.36
CA PHE A 49 -2.70 -7.53 5.90
C PHE A 49 -3.50 -6.40 5.29
N MET A 50 -2.92 -5.69 4.35
CA MET A 50 -3.61 -4.61 3.68
C MET A 50 -3.27 -4.63 2.20
N ARG A 51 -4.29 -4.46 1.38
CA ARG A 51 -4.12 -4.38 -0.06
C ARG A 51 -4.78 -3.09 -0.52
N THR A 52 -4.00 -2.20 -1.09
CA THR A 52 -4.47 -0.88 -1.47
C THR A 52 -4.21 -0.64 -2.93
N GLU A 53 -5.25 -0.32 -3.68
CA GLU A 53 -5.09 0.06 -5.08
C GLU A 53 -4.94 1.56 -5.16
N LEU A 54 -3.87 2.00 -5.80
CA LEU A 54 -3.50 3.40 -5.85
C LEU A 54 -3.42 3.86 -7.30
N GLU A 55 -3.78 5.10 -7.52
CA GLU A 55 -3.70 5.71 -8.84
C GLU A 55 -2.98 7.03 -8.72
N GLY A 56 -2.05 7.28 -9.63
CA GLY A 56 -1.31 8.53 -9.63
C GLY A 56 0.01 8.39 -10.34
N ILE A 57 0.90 9.30 -10.04
CA ILE A 57 2.26 9.27 -10.57
C ILE A 57 3.15 8.76 -9.44
N PHE A 58 3.83 7.66 -9.70
CA PHE A 58 4.57 6.97 -8.65
C PHE A 58 6.06 7.24 -8.72
N ASN A 59 6.64 7.42 -7.55
CA ASN A 59 8.08 7.35 -7.37
C ASN A 59 8.31 6.18 -6.42
N ASP A 60 8.51 5.01 -6.99
CA ASP A 60 8.52 3.77 -6.22
C ASP A 60 9.57 3.77 -5.12
N SER A 61 10.77 4.23 -5.43
CA SER A 61 11.86 4.20 -4.45
C SER A 61 11.54 5.06 -3.22
N ILE A 62 11.05 6.26 -3.45
CA ILE A 62 10.75 7.17 -2.35
C ILE A 62 9.53 6.68 -1.59
N LEU A 63 8.53 6.20 -2.31
CA LEU A 63 7.32 5.69 -1.67
C LEU A 63 7.63 4.53 -0.74
N LEU A 64 8.42 3.57 -1.22
CA LEU A 64 8.77 2.40 -0.41
C LEU A 64 9.63 2.79 0.78
N ALA A 65 10.53 3.75 0.60
CA ALA A 65 11.35 4.22 1.71
C ALA A 65 10.50 4.89 2.78
N ASP A 66 9.53 5.69 2.36
CA ASP A 66 8.63 6.34 3.33
C ASP A 66 7.79 5.31 4.07
N LEU A 67 7.33 4.29 3.37
CA LEU A 67 6.57 3.24 4.02
C LEU A 67 7.41 2.48 5.04
N ASP A 68 8.66 2.19 4.70
CA ASP A 68 9.55 1.52 5.64
C ASP A 68 9.72 2.33 6.92
N SER A 69 9.79 3.65 6.79
CA SER A 69 9.94 4.52 7.96
C SER A 69 8.72 4.51 8.85
N ALA A 70 7.56 4.27 8.28
CA ALA A 70 6.31 4.34 9.01
C ALA A 70 5.85 3.00 9.57
N LEU A 71 6.35 1.91 9.01
CA LEU A 71 5.89 0.58 9.39
C LEU A 71 6.77 -0.03 10.47
N PRO A 72 6.21 -0.94 11.28
CA PRO A 72 7.03 -1.60 12.30
C PRO A 72 8.03 -2.54 11.69
N GLU A 73 9.03 -2.89 12.49
CA GLU A 73 10.05 -3.81 12.07
C GLU A 73 9.44 -5.15 11.71
N GLY A 74 9.98 -5.79 10.68
CA GLY A 74 9.44 -7.06 10.21
C GLY A 74 8.31 -6.93 9.22
N SER A 75 8.05 -5.71 8.77
CA SER A 75 6.99 -5.48 7.79
C SER A 75 7.44 -5.85 6.39
N ILE A 76 6.50 -6.32 5.60
CA ILE A 76 6.71 -6.60 4.19
C ILE A 76 5.79 -5.68 3.42
N ARG A 77 6.34 -4.98 2.44
CA ARG A 77 5.52 -4.17 1.55
C ARG A 77 5.95 -4.46 0.12
N GLU A 78 5.00 -4.48 -0.76
CA GLU A 78 5.20 -4.85 -2.13
C GLU A 78 4.36 -3.95 -3.01
N LEU A 79 4.97 -3.38 -4.03
CA LEU A 79 4.25 -2.49 -4.94
C LEU A 79 4.30 -3.12 -6.32
N LYS A 80 3.12 -3.41 -6.87
CA LYS A 80 3.01 -4.06 -8.16
C LYS A 80 2.11 -3.26 -9.08
N ILE A 81 2.32 -3.40 -10.35
CA ILE A 81 1.45 -2.77 -11.34
C ILE A 81 0.08 -3.40 -11.21
N GLY A 82 -0.90 -2.55 -10.96
CA GLY A 82 -2.27 -3.00 -10.86
C GLY A 82 -3.00 -2.57 -12.11
N ARG A 83 -3.52 -3.54 -12.82
CA ARG A 83 -4.25 -3.24 -14.02
C ARG A 83 -5.61 -3.85 -13.97
N ALA A 84 -6.58 -3.02 -14.23
CA ALA A 84 -7.94 -3.50 -14.26
C ALA A 84 -8.10 -4.58 -15.30
N SER A 85 -7.38 -4.44 -16.38
CA SER A 85 -7.48 -5.41 -17.46
C SER A 85 -6.87 -6.76 -17.12
N CYS A 86 -6.13 -6.82 -16.09
CA CYS A 86 -5.57 -8.06 -15.68
C CYS A 86 -6.58 -9.08 -15.35
N ARG A 87 -7.71 -8.61 -15.17
CA ARG A 87 -8.68 -9.50 -14.87
C ARG A 87 -9.28 -9.99 -16.02
N GLU A 88 -9.14 -9.99 -16.59
CA GLU A 88 -9.68 -10.41 -17.42
C GLU A 88 -9.58 -11.22 -17.95
N ARG A 89 -9.69 -11.38 -17.87
CA ARG A 89 -9.87 -12.02 -18.31
C ARG A 89 -9.74 -12.51 -18.54
#